data_7e8714bafc5017f77f4ef3ff10497cad
#
_entry.id   7e8714bafc5017f77f4ef3ff10497cad
#
_cell.length_a   1.000
_cell.length_b   1.000
_cell.length_c   1.000
_cell.angle_alpha   90.00
_cell.angle_beta   90.00
_cell.angle_gamma   90.00
#
_symmetry.space_group_name_H-M   'P 1'
#
loop_
_entity.id
_entity.type
_entity.pdbx_description
1 polymer ?
#
loop_
_entity_poly.entity_id
_entity_poly.type
_entity_poly.pdbx_seq_one_letter_code
_entity_poly.pdbx_strand_id
1 'polypeptide(L)'
;MSAPISAPNQQGLNIQSTPREEMQLYPLDTFAYEFPGKEIKIEFEIPEFTCVCPFSDFPDFATIRIEYVPNERCIELKSLKLYINSFRDVKVFHEHVINMILEDFVKACDPRSVEIEGDFNVRGNIKTTVKAEYKKQ
;
A
#
# COMPACT_ATOMS: atom_id res chain seq x y z
N MET A 1 21.43 10.34 6.51
CA MET A 1 20.40 9.34 6.84
C MET A 1 19.45 9.91 7.88
N SER A 2 18.20 9.67 7.68
CA SER A 2 17.21 10.14 8.64
C SER A 2 17.32 9.37 9.96
N ALA A 3 16.84 9.98 11.02
CA ALA A 3 16.73 9.32 12.31
C ALA A 3 15.91 8.04 12.14
N PRO A 4 16.24 6.99 12.88
CA PRO A 4 15.46 5.78 12.82
C PRO A 4 14.01 6.05 13.19
N ILE A 5 13.10 5.52 12.39
CA ILE A 5 11.68 5.63 12.66
C ILE A 5 11.35 4.94 13.98
N SER A 6 12.15 3.94 14.34
CA SER A 6 11.96 3.19 15.57
C SER A 6 12.54 3.87 16.80
N ALA A 7 13.12 5.08 16.67
CA ALA A 7 13.66 5.78 17.83
C ALA A 7 12.53 6.09 18.82
N PRO A 8 12.81 6.06 20.12
CA PRO A 8 11.80 6.41 21.10
C PRO A 8 11.39 7.87 20.96
N ASN A 9 10.14 8.16 21.24
CA ASN A 9 9.66 9.53 21.25
C ASN A 9 10.09 10.22 22.53
N GLN A 10 9.69 11.48 22.69
CA GLN A 10 10.13 12.30 23.81
C GLN A 10 9.64 11.78 25.17
N GLN A 11 8.59 10.97 25.19
CA GLN A 11 8.08 10.36 26.41
C GLN A 11 8.71 8.99 26.66
N GLY A 12 9.69 8.60 25.88
CA GLY A 12 10.37 7.31 26.06
C GLY A 12 9.64 6.12 25.46
N LEU A 13 8.56 6.35 24.71
CA LEU A 13 7.84 5.27 24.08
C LEU A 13 8.56 4.85 22.80
N ASN A 14 8.64 3.54 22.60
CA ASN A 14 9.26 3.00 21.39
C ASN A 14 8.30 3.03 20.22
N ILE A 15 8.84 3.44 19.06
CA ILE A 15 8.14 3.39 17.79
C ILE A 15 8.84 2.33 16.97
N GLN A 16 8.12 1.23 16.70
CA GLN A 16 8.72 0.07 16.02
C GLN A 16 7.94 -0.28 14.78
N SER A 17 8.50 0.05 13.62
CA SER A 17 7.98 -0.41 12.34
C SER A 17 8.58 -1.76 12.01
N THR A 18 7.81 -2.59 11.31
CA THR A 18 8.34 -3.85 10.78
C THR A 18 9.35 -3.50 9.69
N PRO A 19 10.61 -3.96 9.79
CA PRO A 19 11.57 -3.73 8.71
C PRO A 19 11.09 -4.36 7.40
N ARG A 20 11.37 -3.70 6.30
CA ARG A 20 10.91 -4.16 4.98
C ARG A 20 11.31 -5.60 4.71
N GLU A 21 12.54 -5.96 5.04
CA GLU A 21 13.07 -7.30 4.80
C GLU A 21 12.43 -8.37 5.69
N GLU A 22 11.72 -7.98 6.74
CA GLU A 22 11.02 -8.91 7.62
C GLU A 22 9.54 -9.06 7.26
N MET A 23 9.06 -8.27 6.31
CA MET A 23 7.67 -8.36 5.89
C MET A 23 7.48 -9.59 5.01
N GLN A 24 6.48 -10.40 5.36
CA GLN A 24 6.18 -11.61 4.59
C GLN A 24 5.01 -11.33 3.66
N LEU A 25 5.24 -10.46 2.69
CA LEU A 25 4.21 -10.06 1.75
C LEU A 25 4.07 -11.10 0.63
N TYR A 26 2.83 -11.44 0.32
CA TYR A 26 2.56 -12.32 -0.80
C TYR A 26 2.87 -11.59 -2.11
N PRO A 27 3.57 -12.22 -3.05
CA PRO A 27 3.95 -11.53 -4.29
C PRO A 27 2.75 -11.22 -5.17
N LEU A 28 2.80 -10.07 -5.83
CA LEU A 28 1.81 -9.71 -6.83
C LEU A 28 2.11 -10.42 -8.15
N ASP A 29 1.12 -11.11 -8.67
CA ASP A 29 1.20 -11.75 -9.98
C ASP A 29 0.49 -10.89 -11.03
N THR A 30 0.81 -11.14 -12.28
CA THR A 30 0.24 -10.41 -13.40
C THR A 30 -0.16 -11.37 -14.50
N PHE A 31 -0.97 -10.87 -15.43
CA PHE A 31 -1.27 -11.58 -16.66
C PHE A 31 -1.16 -10.60 -17.83
N ALA A 32 -0.95 -11.14 -19.03
CA ALA A 32 -0.78 -10.31 -20.20
C ALA A 32 -2.06 -9.55 -20.53
N TYR A 33 -1.92 -8.24 -20.77
CA TYR A 33 -3.03 -7.44 -21.26
C TYR A 33 -3.10 -7.62 -22.77
N GLU A 34 -4.20 -8.23 -23.25
CA GLU A 34 -4.28 -8.66 -24.64
C GLU A 34 -4.73 -7.57 -25.61
N PHE A 35 -4.96 -6.35 -25.12
CA PHE A 35 -5.37 -5.23 -25.97
C PHE A 35 -4.39 -4.07 -25.83
N PRO A 36 -3.09 -4.30 -26.07
CA PRO A 36 -2.12 -3.22 -25.91
C PRO A 36 -2.47 -2.06 -26.83
N GLY A 37 -2.34 -0.85 -26.32
CA GLY A 37 -2.75 0.32 -27.07
C GLY A 37 -4.15 0.80 -26.76
N LYS A 38 -4.99 -0.05 -26.17
CA LYS A 38 -6.30 0.38 -25.69
C LYS A 38 -6.17 0.77 -24.22
N GLU A 39 -6.37 2.04 -23.93
CA GLU A 39 -6.28 2.53 -22.55
C GLU A 39 -7.60 2.32 -21.86
N ILE A 40 -7.56 1.55 -20.80
CA ILE A 40 -8.68 1.34 -19.90
C ILE A 40 -8.25 1.77 -18.51
N LYS A 41 -9.22 2.09 -17.66
CA LYS A 41 -8.96 2.36 -16.25
C LYS A 41 -9.51 1.20 -15.45
N ILE A 42 -8.66 0.62 -14.61
CA ILE A 42 -9.06 -0.45 -13.71
C ILE A 42 -9.03 0.11 -12.30
N GLU A 43 -10.13 -0.07 -11.57
CA GLU A 43 -10.27 0.44 -10.22
C GLU A 43 -10.45 -0.72 -9.26
N PHE A 44 -9.68 -0.72 -8.18
CA PHE A 44 -9.87 -1.63 -7.07
C PHE A 44 -10.29 -0.83 -5.85
N GLU A 45 -11.29 -1.31 -5.15
CA GLU A 45 -11.63 -0.75 -3.86
C GLU A 45 -11.46 -1.84 -2.81
N ILE A 46 -10.64 -1.55 -1.80
CA ILE A 46 -10.28 -2.50 -0.75
C ILE A 46 -10.77 -1.91 0.56
N PRO A 47 -12.02 -2.27 0.98
CA PRO A 47 -12.64 -1.58 2.12
C PRO A 47 -12.19 -2.08 3.48
N GLU A 48 -11.42 -3.18 3.54
CA GLU A 48 -11.05 -3.78 4.81
C GLU A 48 -9.55 -3.94 4.96
N PHE A 49 -8.78 -2.98 4.46
CA PHE A 49 -7.34 -3.03 4.64
C PHE A 49 -7.00 -2.86 6.12
N THR A 50 -6.06 -3.69 6.59
CA THR A 50 -5.62 -3.66 7.98
C THR A 50 -4.11 -3.69 8.05
N CYS A 51 -3.53 -2.83 8.87
CA CYS A 51 -2.13 -2.91 9.26
C CYS A 51 -2.05 -2.54 10.75
N VAL A 52 -0.85 -2.50 11.31
CA VAL A 52 -0.70 -2.26 12.75
C VAL A 52 0.04 -0.94 12.95
N CYS A 53 -0.45 -0.14 13.88
CA CYS A 53 0.19 1.11 14.23
C CYS A 53 1.53 0.82 14.93
N PRO A 54 2.68 1.36 14.42
CA PRO A 54 3.97 1.09 15.06
C PRO A 54 4.10 1.64 16.46
N PHE A 55 3.27 2.62 16.82
CA PHE A 55 3.35 3.29 18.10
C PHE A 55 2.49 2.59 19.15
N SER A 56 1.23 2.27 18.82
CA SER A 56 0.26 1.77 19.81
C SER A 56 0.07 0.27 19.76
N ASP A 57 0.54 -0.40 18.70
CA ASP A 57 0.28 -1.82 18.43
C ASP A 57 -1.19 -2.13 18.18
N PHE A 58 -2.03 -1.11 18.02
CA PHE A 58 -3.42 -1.33 17.64
C PHE A 58 -3.57 -1.42 16.12
N PRO A 59 -4.57 -2.17 15.65
CA PRO A 59 -4.78 -2.24 14.21
C PRO A 59 -5.28 -0.91 13.66
N ASP A 60 -4.80 -0.57 12.48
CA ASP A 60 -5.32 0.54 11.69
C ASP A 60 -6.15 -0.04 10.54
N PHE A 61 -7.28 0.59 10.26
CA PHE A 61 -8.19 0.14 9.22
C PHE A 61 -8.32 1.23 8.17
N ALA A 62 -8.45 0.81 6.92
CA ALA A 62 -8.57 1.76 5.83
C ALA A 62 -9.36 1.19 4.67
N THR A 63 -9.93 2.09 3.88
CA THR A 63 -10.34 1.76 2.53
C THR A 63 -9.25 2.22 1.60
N ILE A 64 -8.70 1.30 0.82
CA ILE A 64 -7.70 1.64 -0.18
C ILE A 64 -8.36 1.62 -1.55
N ARG A 65 -8.15 2.68 -2.32
CA ARG A 65 -8.63 2.76 -3.70
C ARG A 65 -7.43 2.86 -4.61
N ILE A 66 -7.40 2.02 -5.62
CA ILE A 66 -6.33 1.99 -6.61
C ILE A 66 -6.97 2.11 -7.97
N GLU A 67 -6.50 3.09 -8.77
CA GLU A 67 -6.93 3.23 -10.15
C GLU A 67 -5.67 3.19 -11.02
N TYR A 68 -5.65 2.32 -12.04
CA TYR A 68 -4.48 2.27 -12.90
C TYR A 68 -4.86 2.02 -14.35
N VAL A 69 -3.98 2.45 -15.24
CA VAL A 69 -4.08 2.20 -16.67
C VAL A 69 -2.98 1.19 -17.02
N PRO A 70 -3.33 -0.03 -17.43
CA PRO A 70 -2.34 -1.04 -17.73
C PRO A 70 -1.57 -0.69 -19.00
N ASN A 71 -0.35 -1.19 -19.08
CA ASN A 71 0.44 -1.15 -20.31
C ASN A 71 0.40 -2.54 -20.95
N GLU A 72 1.33 -3.41 -20.56
CA GLU A 72 1.40 -4.74 -21.15
C GLU A 72 0.90 -5.84 -20.21
N ARG A 73 0.72 -5.52 -18.93
CA ARG A 73 0.33 -6.50 -17.91
C ARG A 73 -0.72 -5.93 -16.99
N CYS A 74 -1.61 -6.79 -16.56
CA CYS A 74 -2.61 -6.45 -15.55
C CYS A 74 -2.31 -7.20 -14.25
N ILE A 75 -2.68 -6.60 -13.14
CA ILE A 75 -2.54 -7.23 -11.83
C ILE A 75 -3.56 -8.37 -11.72
N GLU A 76 -3.11 -9.53 -11.28
CA GLU A 76 -3.97 -10.69 -11.08
C GLU A 76 -4.66 -10.57 -9.71
N LEU A 77 -5.98 -10.73 -9.70
CA LEU A 77 -6.82 -10.38 -8.56
C LEU A 77 -6.58 -11.24 -7.33
N LYS A 78 -6.36 -12.55 -7.50
CA LYS A 78 -6.14 -13.43 -6.36
C LYS A 78 -4.85 -13.06 -5.62
N SER A 79 -3.79 -12.79 -6.37
CA SER A 79 -2.52 -12.39 -5.77
C SER A 79 -2.65 -11.04 -5.08
N LEU A 80 -3.44 -10.12 -5.64
CA LEU A 80 -3.68 -8.84 -5.00
C LEU A 80 -4.37 -9.03 -3.65
N LYS A 81 -5.37 -9.90 -3.59
CA LYS A 81 -6.06 -10.21 -2.34
C LYS A 81 -5.08 -10.72 -1.28
N LEU A 82 -4.24 -11.66 -1.66
CA LEU A 82 -3.28 -12.25 -0.72
C LEU A 82 -2.20 -11.25 -0.32
N TYR A 83 -1.75 -10.42 -1.27
CA TYR A 83 -0.79 -9.37 -1.00
C TYR A 83 -1.34 -8.38 0.04
N ILE A 84 -2.55 -7.89 -0.19
CA ILE A 84 -3.19 -6.92 0.71
C ILE A 84 -3.38 -7.53 2.10
N ASN A 85 -3.83 -8.78 2.17
CA ASN A 85 -4.04 -9.44 3.46
C ASN A 85 -2.74 -9.68 4.22
N SER A 86 -1.61 -9.75 3.54
CA SER A 86 -0.34 -9.97 4.21
C SER A 86 0.15 -8.77 5.02
N PHE A 87 -0.51 -7.61 4.92
CA PHE A 87 -0.17 -6.46 5.76
C PHE A 87 -0.80 -6.49 7.15
N ARG A 88 -1.64 -7.48 7.46
CA ARG A 88 -2.44 -7.48 8.69
C ARG A 88 -1.61 -7.38 9.95
N ASP A 89 -0.43 -7.99 9.98
CA ASP A 89 0.45 -7.97 11.14
C ASP A 89 1.66 -7.06 10.94
N VAL A 90 1.68 -6.28 9.87
CA VAL A 90 2.81 -5.41 9.56
C VAL A 90 2.66 -4.09 10.30
N LYS A 91 3.67 -3.74 11.09
CA LYS A 91 3.71 -2.46 11.79
C LYS A 91 4.28 -1.43 10.85
N VAL A 92 3.43 -0.50 10.40
CA VAL A 92 3.81 0.46 9.38
C VAL A 92 2.93 1.71 9.50
N PHE A 93 3.54 2.87 9.28
CA PHE A 93 2.81 4.14 9.27
C PHE A 93 1.99 4.26 7.99
N HIS A 94 0.89 5.02 8.07
CA HIS A 94 -0.03 5.24 6.94
C HIS A 94 0.71 5.73 5.71
N GLU A 95 1.59 6.71 5.91
CA GLU A 95 2.32 7.35 4.82
C GLU A 95 3.28 6.39 4.14
N HIS A 96 3.83 5.46 4.90
CA HIS A 96 4.79 4.49 4.35
C HIS A 96 4.09 3.37 3.62
N VAL A 97 3.01 2.81 4.18
CA VAL A 97 2.37 1.66 3.57
C VAL A 97 1.75 2.00 2.21
N ILE A 98 1.20 3.20 2.06
CA ILE A 98 0.62 3.61 0.78
C ILE A 98 1.70 3.74 -0.29
N ASN A 99 2.86 4.32 0.08
CA ASN A 99 3.99 4.38 -0.85
C ASN A 99 4.53 2.99 -1.21
N MET A 100 4.59 2.09 -0.23
CA MET A 100 5.06 0.73 -0.47
C MET A 100 4.15 -0.01 -1.44
N ILE A 101 2.84 0.12 -1.25
CA ILE A 101 1.88 -0.53 -2.15
C ILE A 101 2.02 0.03 -3.56
N LEU A 102 2.18 1.36 -3.67
CA LEU A 102 2.39 1.98 -4.98
C LEU A 102 3.63 1.42 -5.66
N GLU A 103 4.75 1.35 -4.93
CA GLU A 103 6.00 0.85 -5.50
C GLU A 103 5.89 -0.62 -5.92
N ASP A 104 5.28 -1.45 -5.08
CA ASP A 104 5.12 -2.86 -5.40
C ASP A 104 4.23 -3.05 -6.63
N PHE A 105 3.19 -2.22 -6.74
CA PHE A 105 2.26 -2.26 -7.86
C PHE A 105 2.97 -1.90 -9.17
N VAL A 106 3.75 -0.81 -9.14
CA VAL A 106 4.50 -0.36 -10.32
C VAL A 106 5.53 -1.41 -10.72
N LYS A 107 6.23 -1.98 -9.76
CA LYS A 107 7.23 -3.00 -10.03
C LYS A 107 6.61 -4.25 -10.64
N ALA A 108 5.41 -4.61 -10.20
CA ALA A 108 4.75 -5.83 -10.68
C ALA A 108 4.24 -5.70 -12.10
N CYS A 109 3.55 -4.61 -12.45
CA CYS A 109 2.85 -4.55 -13.74
C CYS A 109 3.32 -3.44 -14.67
N ASP A 110 4.21 -2.57 -14.23
CA ASP A 110 4.75 -1.48 -15.07
C ASP A 110 3.63 -0.71 -15.78
N PRO A 111 2.70 -0.12 -15.04
CA PRO A 111 1.52 0.49 -15.65
C PRO A 111 1.84 1.82 -16.32
N ARG A 112 0.93 2.29 -17.18
CA ARG A 112 1.06 3.65 -17.73
C ARG A 112 0.88 4.69 -16.64
N SER A 113 -0.03 4.44 -15.73
CA SER A 113 -0.26 5.31 -14.57
C SER A 113 -0.95 4.52 -13.48
N VAL A 114 -0.75 4.94 -12.24
CA VAL A 114 -1.48 4.42 -11.11
C VAL A 114 -1.64 5.51 -10.06
N GLU A 115 -2.84 5.59 -9.50
CA GLU A 115 -3.14 6.45 -8.37
C GLU A 115 -3.65 5.58 -7.23
N ILE A 116 -3.17 5.85 -6.04
CA ILE A 116 -3.60 5.11 -4.87
C ILE A 116 -4.01 6.08 -3.77
N GLU A 117 -5.11 5.76 -3.11
CA GLU A 117 -5.61 6.53 -1.99
C GLU A 117 -5.85 5.61 -0.83
N GLY A 118 -5.24 5.93 0.31
CA GLY A 118 -5.53 5.26 1.58
C GLY A 118 -6.40 6.14 2.43
N ASP A 119 -7.65 5.73 2.63
CA ASP A 119 -8.64 6.44 3.41
C ASP A 119 -8.74 5.75 4.76
N PHE A 120 -7.95 6.24 5.73
CA PHE A 120 -7.82 5.58 7.03
C PHE A 120 -8.93 6.01 7.97
N ASN A 121 -9.42 5.06 8.78
CA ASN A 121 -10.46 5.35 9.75
C ASN A 121 -9.97 6.37 10.77
N VAL A 122 -10.92 7.12 11.32
CA VAL A 122 -10.63 8.16 12.31
C VAL A 122 -9.89 7.57 13.51
N ARG A 123 -8.79 8.20 13.89
CA ARG A 123 -8.00 7.85 15.06
C ARG A 123 -7.70 9.10 15.85
N GLY A 124 -8.06 9.10 17.14
CA GLY A 124 -7.84 10.29 17.96
C GLY A 124 -8.51 11.53 17.42
N ASN A 125 -9.70 11.38 16.85
CA ASN A 125 -10.47 12.47 16.27
C ASN A 125 -9.86 13.04 14.97
N ILE A 126 -8.89 12.32 14.37
CA ILE A 126 -8.23 12.78 13.14
C ILE A 126 -8.49 11.78 12.03
N LYS A 127 -8.97 12.31 10.91
CA LYS A 127 -9.16 11.56 9.68
C LYS A 127 -7.93 11.76 8.80
N THR A 128 -7.25 10.64 8.42
CA THR A 128 -6.06 10.72 7.59
C THR A 128 -6.34 10.08 6.24
N THR A 129 -6.04 10.81 5.18
CA THR A 129 -6.08 10.29 3.82
C THR A 129 -4.72 10.50 3.19
N VAL A 130 -4.15 9.44 2.62
CA VAL A 130 -2.84 9.49 1.97
C VAL A 130 -3.04 9.17 0.50
N LYS A 131 -2.52 10.02 -0.38
CA LYS A 131 -2.63 9.84 -1.83
C LYS A 131 -1.25 9.84 -2.44
N ALA A 132 -1.03 8.93 -3.38
CA ALA A 132 0.23 8.84 -4.12
C ALA A 132 -0.07 8.45 -5.56
N GLU A 133 0.82 8.81 -6.47
CA GLU A 133 0.61 8.52 -7.88
C GLU A 133 1.92 8.28 -8.59
N TYR A 134 1.82 7.57 -9.72
CA TYR A 134 2.93 7.29 -10.60
C TYR A 134 2.48 7.42 -12.05
N LYS A 135 3.32 8.02 -12.87
CA LYS A 135 3.12 8.09 -14.32
C LYS A 135 4.37 7.62 -15.02
N LYS A 136 4.19 6.69 -15.96
CA LYS A 136 5.28 6.23 -16.79
C LYS A 136 5.66 7.32 -17.78
N GLN A 137 6.94 7.48 -17.99
CA GLN A 137 7.44 8.48 -18.94
C GLN A 137 7.61 7.93 -20.33
#